data_a150c9bb86a8839d8b0e4aed93726ca6
#
_entry.id   a150c9bb86a8839d8b0e4aed93726ca6
#
_cell.length_a   1.000
_cell.length_b   1.000
_cell.length_c   1.000
_cell.angle_alpha   90.00
_cell.angle_beta   90.00
_cell.angle_gamma   90.00
#
_symmetry.space_group_name_H-M   'P 1'
#
loop_
_entity.id
_entity.type
_entity.pdbx_description
1 polymer ?
#
loop_
_entity_poly.entity_id
_entity_poly.type
_entity_poly.pdbx_seq_one_letter_code
_entity_poly.pdbx_strand_id
1 'polypeptide(L)'
;IQQNFPIQSNATELLFLQHFMKTLKVGGKAAIVIPEGVLFQTNSAFKQVKQELLENFNLHTILSLPAGVFLPYSGVKTNVLFFERSGGTSDVWYYECEPEQKLTKNKPITDAHLKEFVELYESRETTEQSWVVPASKLKDDYDLSAKNPAKQKEAEHLAPSDILKQIRTKEKLVSGLLDEIESLL
;
A
#
# COMPACT_ATOMS: atom_id res chain seq x y z
N ILE A 1 19.26 11.26 -19.05
CA ILE A 1 18.39 11.61 -17.87
C ILE A 1 18.84 10.83 -16.64
N GLN A 2 19.04 9.50 -16.71
CA GLN A 2 19.44 8.66 -15.57
C GLN A 2 20.76 9.08 -14.93
N GLN A 3 21.73 9.53 -15.72
CA GLN A 3 23.06 9.99 -15.26
C GLN A 3 22.99 11.24 -14.36
N ASN A 4 21.85 11.93 -14.30
CA ASN A 4 21.67 13.13 -13.47
C ASN A 4 21.23 12.80 -12.03
N PHE A 5 21.01 11.52 -11.72
CA PHE A 5 20.57 11.06 -10.41
C PHE A 5 21.64 10.22 -9.74
N PRO A 6 21.83 10.34 -8.42
CA PRO A 6 22.85 9.60 -7.69
C PRO A 6 22.60 8.08 -7.74
N ILE A 7 21.34 7.66 -7.73
CA ILE A 7 20.95 6.25 -7.83
C ILE A 7 20.39 5.99 -9.22
N GLN A 8 21.11 5.22 -10.02
CA GLN A 8 20.69 4.90 -11.38
C GLN A 8 19.61 3.84 -11.38
N SER A 9 18.54 4.07 -12.16
CA SER A 9 17.43 3.15 -12.31
C SER A 9 16.74 3.34 -13.66
N ASN A 10 16.17 2.25 -14.19
CA ASN A 10 15.25 2.31 -15.33
C ASN A 10 13.79 2.56 -14.90
N ALA A 11 13.50 2.47 -13.60
CA ALA A 11 12.19 2.76 -13.05
C ALA A 11 11.98 4.27 -12.96
N THR A 12 11.09 4.79 -13.79
CA THR A 12 10.80 6.23 -13.88
C THR A 12 10.24 6.79 -12.57
N GLU A 13 9.48 6.01 -11.84
CA GLU A 13 8.92 6.34 -10.52
C GLU A 13 10.03 6.62 -9.49
N LEU A 14 11.15 5.86 -9.52
CA LEU A 14 12.30 6.13 -8.66
C LEU A 14 13.04 7.40 -9.06
N LEU A 15 13.13 7.68 -10.36
CA LEU A 15 13.75 8.92 -10.84
C LEU A 15 12.93 10.14 -10.43
N PHE A 16 11.60 10.05 -10.51
CA PHE A 16 10.70 11.10 -10.03
C PHE A 16 10.82 11.32 -8.52
N LEU A 17 10.84 10.25 -7.73
CA LEU A 17 11.03 10.36 -6.27
C LEU A 17 12.35 11.04 -5.92
N GLN A 18 13.46 10.64 -6.55
CA GLN A 18 14.76 11.30 -6.39
C GLN A 18 14.71 12.77 -6.83
N HIS A 19 13.99 13.09 -7.92
CA HIS A 19 13.82 14.47 -8.38
C HIS A 19 13.13 15.33 -7.32
N PHE A 20 12.05 14.85 -6.72
CA PHE A 20 11.36 15.54 -5.61
C PHE A 20 12.31 15.76 -4.43
N MET A 21 13.01 14.71 -3.98
CA MET A 21 13.97 14.81 -2.88
C MET A 21 15.07 15.85 -3.18
N LYS A 22 15.60 15.86 -4.41
CA LYS A 22 16.67 16.78 -4.82
C LYS A 22 16.22 18.24 -4.88
N THR A 23 14.98 18.48 -5.30
CA THR A 23 14.45 19.86 -5.51
C THR A 23 13.88 20.48 -4.25
N LEU A 24 13.55 19.69 -3.23
CA LEU A 24 13.06 20.21 -1.96
C LEU A 24 14.13 21.04 -1.23
N LYS A 25 13.73 22.24 -0.80
CA LYS A 25 14.50 23.05 0.14
C LYS A 25 14.37 22.45 1.56
N VAL A 26 15.31 22.83 2.43
CA VAL A 26 15.19 22.51 3.89
C VAL A 26 13.85 23.05 4.41
N GLY A 27 13.10 22.24 5.12
CA GLY A 27 11.73 22.53 5.59
C GLY A 27 10.65 22.42 4.50
N GLY A 28 11.04 22.12 3.24
CA GLY A 28 10.09 21.90 2.15
C GLY A 28 9.32 20.59 2.32
N LYS A 29 8.05 20.59 1.92
CA LYS A 29 7.13 19.44 2.00
C LYS A 29 6.80 18.94 0.61
N ALA A 30 6.57 17.65 0.47
CA ALA A 30 6.14 17.01 -0.77
C ALA A 30 5.07 15.96 -0.51
N ALA A 31 4.19 15.81 -1.49
CA ALA A 31 3.29 14.67 -1.61
C ALA A 31 3.44 14.11 -3.03
N ILE A 32 3.74 12.82 -3.13
CA ILE A 32 3.96 12.16 -4.41
C ILE A 32 3.14 10.87 -4.50
N VAL A 33 2.43 10.71 -5.62
CA VAL A 33 1.71 9.47 -5.93
C VAL A 33 2.69 8.50 -6.58
N ILE A 34 2.76 7.28 -6.03
CA ILE A 34 3.62 6.21 -6.54
C ILE A 34 2.83 4.91 -6.68
N PRO A 35 3.21 4.02 -7.61
CA PRO A 35 2.67 2.66 -7.67
C PRO A 35 3.02 1.87 -6.40
N GLU A 36 2.13 0.98 -5.97
CA GLU A 36 2.34 0.13 -4.79
C GLU A 36 3.64 -0.67 -4.86
N GLY A 37 4.07 -1.06 -6.07
CA GLY A 37 5.33 -1.77 -6.30
C GLY A 37 6.56 -1.08 -5.72
N VAL A 38 6.56 0.25 -5.66
CA VAL A 38 7.70 1.01 -5.08
C VAL A 38 7.87 0.72 -3.60
N LEU A 39 6.77 0.46 -2.86
CA LEU A 39 6.84 0.19 -1.43
C LEU A 39 7.55 -1.13 -1.12
N PHE A 40 7.16 -2.21 -1.79
CA PHE A 40 7.63 -3.56 -1.45
C PHE A 40 8.86 -4.04 -2.24
N GLN A 41 9.19 -3.44 -3.39
CA GLN A 41 10.38 -3.86 -4.13
C GLN A 41 11.66 -3.58 -3.35
N THR A 42 12.52 -4.61 -3.24
CA THR A 42 13.75 -4.58 -2.42
C THR A 42 15.03 -4.78 -3.23
N ASN A 43 14.98 -4.66 -4.56
CA ASN A 43 16.20 -4.65 -5.36
C ASN A 43 17.07 -3.41 -5.03
N SER A 44 18.34 -3.45 -5.38
CA SER A 44 19.35 -2.48 -4.93
C SER A 44 18.95 -1.01 -5.13
N ALA A 45 18.42 -0.65 -6.32
CA ALA A 45 18.04 0.73 -6.60
C ALA A 45 16.85 1.20 -5.73
N PHE A 46 15.83 0.33 -5.57
CA PHE A 46 14.66 0.63 -4.72
C PHE A 46 15.06 0.77 -3.25
N LYS A 47 15.92 -0.14 -2.75
CA LYS A 47 16.44 -0.03 -1.38
C LYS A 47 17.19 1.27 -1.15
N GLN A 48 18.13 1.63 -2.03
CA GLN A 48 18.94 2.84 -1.88
C GLN A 48 18.07 4.11 -1.88
N VAL A 49 17.07 4.21 -2.77
CA VAL A 49 16.19 5.38 -2.81
C VAL A 49 15.31 5.46 -1.55
N LYS A 50 14.79 4.34 -1.08
CA LYS A 50 13.99 4.30 0.17
C LYS A 50 14.86 4.55 1.41
N GLN A 51 16.10 4.09 1.41
CA GLN A 51 17.07 4.41 2.43
C GLN A 51 17.32 5.91 2.50
N GLU A 52 17.62 6.55 1.37
CA GLU A 52 17.80 7.99 1.28
C GLU A 52 16.57 8.76 1.80
N LEU A 53 15.37 8.29 1.44
CA LEU A 53 14.11 8.88 1.89
C LEU A 53 13.93 8.78 3.41
N LEU A 54 14.19 7.60 4.02
CA LEU A 54 14.00 7.40 5.45
C LEU A 54 15.11 8.02 6.32
N GLU A 55 16.33 8.16 5.79
CA GLU A 55 17.47 8.65 6.56
C GLU A 55 17.62 10.17 6.49
N ASN A 56 17.32 10.78 5.33
CA ASN A 56 17.58 12.20 5.08
C ASN A 56 16.31 13.05 4.96
N PHE A 57 15.14 12.42 4.91
CA PHE A 57 13.85 13.07 4.89
C PHE A 57 12.93 12.46 5.94
N ASN A 58 11.99 13.25 6.43
CA ASN A 58 10.94 12.78 7.31
C ASN A 58 9.74 12.30 6.49
N LEU A 59 9.71 11.01 6.13
CA LEU A 59 8.54 10.35 5.59
C LEU A 59 7.55 10.09 6.72
N HIS A 60 6.60 10.97 6.91
CA HIS A 60 5.70 10.92 8.06
C HIS A 60 4.35 10.25 7.78
N THR A 61 3.93 10.13 6.51
CA THR A 61 2.60 9.58 6.18
C THR A 61 2.63 8.83 4.86
N ILE A 62 2.01 7.66 4.84
CA ILE A 62 1.71 6.88 3.62
C ILE A 62 0.20 6.66 3.55
N LEU A 63 -0.45 7.26 2.54
CA LEU A 63 -1.85 7.04 2.23
C LEU A 63 -1.97 5.98 1.14
N SER A 64 -2.55 4.83 1.46
CA SER A 64 -2.85 3.78 0.49
C SER A 64 -4.21 4.07 -0.17
N LEU A 65 -4.19 4.26 -1.48
CA LEU A 65 -5.39 4.50 -2.28
C LEU A 65 -5.96 3.18 -2.79
N PRO A 66 -7.29 3.05 -2.90
CA PRO A 66 -7.91 1.84 -3.43
C PRO A 66 -7.55 1.61 -4.90
N ALA A 67 -7.60 0.36 -5.35
CA ALA A 67 -7.46 0.04 -6.76
C ALA A 67 -8.56 0.73 -7.58
N GLY A 68 -8.21 1.22 -8.76
CA GLY A 68 -9.17 1.86 -9.66
C GLY A 68 -9.31 3.38 -9.54
N VAL A 69 -8.53 4.05 -8.69
CA VAL A 69 -8.52 5.52 -8.57
C VAL A 69 -8.22 6.18 -9.92
N PHE A 70 -7.37 5.57 -10.75
CA PHE A 70 -6.96 6.10 -12.05
C PHE A 70 -7.65 5.45 -13.24
N LEU A 71 -8.78 4.78 -13.04
CA LEU A 71 -9.58 4.26 -14.16
C LEU A 71 -10.13 5.40 -15.03
N PRO A 72 -10.18 5.23 -16.36
CA PRO A 72 -9.88 4.00 -17.13
C PRO A 72 -8.40 3.83 -17.51
N TYR A 73 -7.51 4.72 -17.12
CA TYR A 73 -6.11 4.75 -17.59
C TYR A 73 -5.25 3.67 -16.93
N SER A 74 -5.45 3.40 -15.65
CA SER A 74 -4.69 2.40 -14.89
C SER A 74 -5.54 1.79 -13.78
N GLY A 75 -5.44 0.47 -13.61
CA GLY A 75 -6.01 -0.27 -12.47
C GLY A 75 -5.01 -0.53 -11.34
N VAL A 76 -3.79 -0.03 -11.46
CA VAL A 76 -2.72 -0.27 -10.48
C VAL A 76 -3.05 0.43 -9.17
N LYS A 77 -2.91 -0.29 -8.05
CA LYS A 77 -3.01 0.30 -6.72
C LYS A 77 -1.84 1.26 -6.50
N THR A 78 -2.14 2.42 -5.94
CA THR A 78 -1.16 3.49 -5.73
C THR A 78 -1.18 3.96 -4.29
N ASN A 79 -0.10 4.62 -3.90
CA ASN A 79 0.04 5.21 -2.58
C ASN A 79 0.51 6.65 -2.72
N VAL A 80 0.19 7.49 -1.76
CA VAL A 80 0.72 8.85 -1.65
C VAL A 80 1.72 8.88 -0.51
N LEU A 81 2.96 9.25 -0.81
CA LEU A 81 4.00 9.50 0.18
C LEU A 81 4.01 10.98 0.55
N PHE A 82 3.86 11.27 1.83
CA PHE A 82 4.00 12.64 2.36
C PHE A 82 5.30 12.72 3.16
N PHE A 83 6.20 13.57 2.72
CA PHE A 83 7.49 13.71 3.37
C PHE A 83 7.97 15.18 3.35
N GLU A 84 8.90 15.49 4.23
CA GLU A 84 9.51 16.81 4.31
C GLU A 84 11.03 16.71 4.49
N ARG A 85 11.75 17.74 4.07
CA ARG A 85 13.19 17.83 4.28
C ARG A 85 13.49 18.48 5.62
N SER A 86 13.28 17.72 6.70
CA SER A 86 13.45 18.18 8.09
C SER A 86 14.32 17.24 8.93
N GLY A 87 14.96 16.25 8.33
CA GLY A 87 15.74 15.22 9.00
C GLY A 87 15.21 13.82 8.72
N GLY A 88 15.78 12.80 9.38
CA GLY A 88 15.38 11.41 9.18
C GLY A 88 13.99 11.09 9.76
N THR A 89 13.39 10.02 9.25
CA THR A 89 12.08 9.51 9.70
C THR A 89 12.20 8.82 11.04
N SER A 90 11.33 9.15 11.99
CA SER A 90 11.16 8.45 13.27
C SER A 90 10.07 7.36 13.17
N ASP A 91 8.92 7.76 12.70
CA ASP A 91 7.72 6.94 12.59
C ASP A 91 6.97 7.26 11.32
N VAL A 92 6.28 6.29 10.76
CA VAL A 92 5.43 6.47 9.58
C VAL A 92 3.99 6.13 9.97
N TRP A 93 3.09 7.08 9.77
CA TRP A 93 1.65 6.85 9.88
C TRP A 93 1.10 6.36 8.56
N TYR A 94 0.43 5.23 8.60
CA TYR A 94 -0.24 4.61 7.46
C TYR A 94 -1.73 4.84 7.56
N TYR A 95 -2.34 5.17 6.44
CA TYR A 95 -3.79 5.21 6.30
C TYR A 95 -4.22 4.44 5.05
N GLU A 96 -5.16 3.52 5.19
CA GLU A 96 -5.69 2.74 4.09
C GLU A 96 -7.11 3.20 3.74
N CYS A 97 -7.24 3.89 2.61
CA CYS A 97 -8.55 4.34 2.12
C CYS A 97 -9.30 3.15 1.52
N GLU A 98 -10.36 2.71 2.18
CA GLU A 98 -11.22 1.61 1.74
C GLU A 98 -12.65 2.08 1.54
N PRO A 99 -13.05 2.41 0.30
CA PRO A 99 -14.42 2.73 0.00
C PRO A 99 -15.31 1.49 0.12
N GLU A 100 -16.55 1.65 0.62
CA GLU A 100 -17.53 0.56 0.74
C GLU A 100 -17.82 -0.13 -0.60
N GLN A 101 -17.71 0.60 -1.70
CA GLN A 101 -17.95 0.09 -3.05
C GLN A 101 -16.68 0.20 -3.89
N LYS A 102 -16.45 -0.83 -4.71
CA LYS A 102 -15.34 -0.83 -5.67
C LYS A 102 -15.44 0.37 -6.61
N LEU A 103 -14.32 1.08 -6.76
CA LEU A 103 -14.23 2.20 -7.70
C LEU A 103 -14.33 1.71 -9.14
N THR A 104 -15.01 2.50 -9.96
CA THR A 104 -15.17 2.26 -11.40
C THR A 104 -15.08 3.59 -12.14
N LYS A 105 -14.99 3.55 -13.48
CA LYS A 105 -15.03 4.76 -14.31
C LYS A 105 -16.26 5.65 -13.99
N ASN A 106 -17.39 5.06 -13.69
CA ASN A 106 -18.65 5.77 -13.42
C ASN A 106 -18.86 6.09 -11.92
N LYS A 107 -18.05 5.50 -11.05
CA LYS A 107 -18.02 5.74 -9.59
C LYS A 107 -16.57 6.00 -9.18
N PRO A 108 -16.02 7.20 -9.49
CA PRO A 108 -14.65 7.54 -9.15
C PRO A 108 -14.50 7.82 -7.66
N ILE A 109 -13.27 7.97 -7.19
CA ILE A 109 -12.99 8.48 -5.86
C ILE A 109 -13.53 9.91 -5.70
N THR A 110 -14.04 10.23 -4.52
CA THR A 110 -14.58 11.55 -4.17
C THR A 110 -14.00 12.03 -2.86
N ASP A 111 -14.16 13.31 -2.54
CA ASP A 111 -13.69 13.91 -1.28
C ASP A 111 -14.28 13.20 -0.05
N ALA A 112 -15.50 12.67 -0.16
CA ALA A 112 -16.13 11.91 0.92
C ALA A 112 -15.32 10.67 1.34
N HIS A 113 -14.64 10.01 0.40
CA HIS A 113 -13.80 8.84 0.69
C HIS A 113 -12.50 9.21 1.42
N LEU A 114 -12.06 10.45 1.32
CA LEU A 114 -10.83 10.96 1.94
C LEU A 114 -11.10 11.82 3.17
N LYS A 115 -12.36 12.02 3.53
CA LYS A 115 -12.76 12.91 4.63
C LYS A 115 -12.09 12.52 5.94
N GLU A 116 -12.20 11.27 6.35
CA GLU A 116 -11.58 10.76 7.58
C GLU A 116 -10.05 10.91 7.56
N PHE A 117 -9.42 10.61 6.43
CA PHE A 117 -7.97 10.83 6.27
C PHE A 117 -7.59 12.28 6.54
N VAL A 118 -8.34 13.24 5.97
CA VAL A 118 -8.06 14.67 6.15
C VAL A 118 -8.27 15.10 7.61
N GLU A 119 -9.32 14.60 8.26
CA GLU A 119 -9.60 14.89 9.67
C GLU A 119 -8.51 14.35 10.61
N LEU A 120 -7.97 13.17 10.30
CA LEU A 120 -6.94 12.50 11.11
C LEU A 120 -5.50 12.90 10.72
N TYR A 121 -5.30 13.59 9.60
CA TYR A 121 -3.97 13.86 9.06
C TYR A 121 -3.02 14.61 10.01
N GLU A 122 -3.53 15.56 10.78
CA GLU A 122 -2.73 16.33 11.74
C GLU A 122 -2.50 15.55 13.04
N SER A 123 -3.53 14.88 13.58
CA SER A 123 -3.43 14.10 14.81
C SER A 123 -2.71 12.76 14.63
N ARG A 124 -2.81 12.17 13.43
CA ARG A 124 -2.26 10.86 13.09
C ARG A 124 -2.68 9.75 14.06
N GLU A 125 -3.94 9.80 14.47
CA GLU A 125 -4.50 8.80 15.37
C GLU A 125 -4.57 7.42 14.70
N THR A 126 -4.46 6.38 15.53
CA THR A 126 -4.62 5.00 15.10
C THR A 126 -6.10 4.61 15.15
N THR A 127 -6.62 4.10 14.05
CA THR A 127 -8.00 3.60 13.88
C THR A 127 -7.98 2.20 13.26
N GLU A 128 -9.12 1.68 12.85
CA GLU A 128 -9.16 0.44 12.08
C GLU A 128 -8.51 0.56 10.70
N GLN A 129 -8.48 1.79 10.13
CA GLN A 129 -7.90 2.08 8.82
C GLN A 129 -6.51 2.71 8.91
N SER A 130 -6.04 3.07 10.10
CA SER A 130 -4.77 3.76 10.28
C SER A 130 -3.93 3.18 11.42
N TRP A 131 -2.61 3.18 11.24
CA TRP A 131 -1.64 2.67 12.22
C TRP A 131 -0.29 3.35 12.08
N VAL A 132 0.54 3.25 13.10
CA VAL A 132 1.89 3.81 13.12
C VAL A 132 2.93 2.69 13.11
N VAL A 133 3.98 2.86 12.33
CA VAL A 133 5.11 1.93 12.27
C VAL A 133 6.40 2.69 12.54
N PRO A 134 7.20 2.28 13.55
CA PRO A 134 8.51 2.86 13.79
C PRO A 134 9.45 2.65 12.59
N ALA A 135 10.17 3.69 12.21
CA ALA A 135 11.11 3.61 11.09
C ALA A 135 12.20 2.55 11.28
N SER A 136 12.55 2.21 12.54
CA SER A 136 13.48 1.13 12.85
C SER A 136 13.06 -0.21 12.24
N LYS A 137 11.76 -0.54 12.23
CA LYS A 137 11.24 -1.75 11.60
C LYS A 137 11.28 -1.72 10.08
N LEU A 138 11.20 -0.53 9.48
CA LEU A 138 11.24 -0.34 8.02
C LEU A 138 12.66 -0.34 7.47
N LYS A 139 13.67 -0.05 8.31
CA LYS A 139 15.08 0.04 7.92
C LYS A 139 15.78 -1.30 7.79
N ASP A 140 15.21 -2.40 8.26
CA ASP A 140 15.82 -3.71 8.18
C ASP A 140 16.02 -4.16 6.73
N ASP A 141 15.03 -3.96 5.88
CA ASP A 141 15.04 -4.30 4.45
C ASP A 141 14.56 -3.17 3.54
N TYR A 142 14.17 -2.04 4.13
CA TYR A 142 13.56 -0.89 3.43
C TYR A 142 12.27 -1.26 2.69
N ASP A 143 11.52 -2.23 3.21
CA ASP A 143 10.15 -2.49 2.78
C ASP A 143 9.19 -1.51 3.47
N LEU A 144 8.54 -0.67 2.68
CA LEU A 144 7.55 0.30 3.15
C LEU A 144 6.11 -0.22 3.07
N SER A 145 5.89 -1.49 2.72
CA SER A 145 4.57 -2.11 2.60
C SER A 145 4.07 -2.70 3.93
N ALA A 146 4.03 -1.89 4.99
CA ALA A 146 3.55 -2.34 6.28
C ALA A 146 2.06 -2.73 6.23
N LYS A 147 1.77 -3.94 6.71
CA LYS A 147 0.38 -4.45 6.78
C LYS A 147 -0.37 -3.83 7.96
N ASN A 148 -1.66 -3.59 7.75
CA ASN A 148 -2.55 -3.11 8.81
C ASN A 148 -2.70 -4.17 9.92
N PRO A 149 -2.29 -3.89 11.17
CA PRO A 149 -2.40 -4.84 12.28
C PRO A 149 -3.85 -5.22 12.60
N ALA A 150 -4.81 -4.30 12.43
CA ALA A 150 -6.21 -4.54 12.69
C ALA A 150 -6.83 -5.58 11.73
N LYS A 151 -6.26 -5.72 10.53
CA LYS A 151 -6.68 -6.69 9.51
C LYS A 151 -5.93 -8.01 9.55
N GLN A 152 -4.87 -8.08 10.33
CA GLN A 152 -4.20 -9.34 10.65
C GLN A 152 -5.06 -10.10 11.69
N LYS A 153 -6.32 -10.43 11.35
CA LYS A 153 -6.92 -11.59 11.97
C LYS A 153 -5.98 -12.74 11.63
N GLU A 154 -5.36 -13.32 12.66
CA GLU A 154 -4.72 -14.63 12.53
C GLU A 154 -5.70 -15.48 11.72
N ALA A 155 -5.35 -15.81 10.49
CA ALA A 155 -6.04 -16.87 9.80
C ALA A 155 -5.86 -18.06 10.73
N GLU A 156 -6.92 -18.47 11.44
CA GLU A 156 -6.93 -19.73 12.16
C GLU A 156 -6.50 -20.76 11.13
N HIS A 157 -5.24 -21.16 11.21
CA HIS A 157 -4.71 -22.22 10.38
C HIS A 157 -5.43 -23.48 10.83
N LEU A 158 -6.57 -23.74 10.20
CA LEU A 158 -7.28 -25.00 10.38
C LEU A 158 -6.27 -26.13 10.18
N ALA A 159 -6.29 -27.11 11.07
CA ALA A 159 -5.42 -28.26 10.92
C ALA A 159 -5.63 -28.86 9.51
N PRO A 160 -4.58 -29.37 8.84
CA PRO A 160 -4.71 -29.96 7.51
C PRO A 160 -5.81 -31.01 7.41
N SER A 161 -6.04 -31.76 8.50
CA SER A 161 -7.16 -32.71 8.64
C SER A 161 -8.54 -32.06 8.51
N ASP A 162 -8.72 -30.84 9.02
CA ASP A 162 -10.00 -30.15 8.99
C ASP A 162 -10.24 -29.49 7.63
N ILE A 163 -9.18 -29.01 6.99
CA ILE A 163 -9.22 -28.57 5.60
C ILE A 163 -9.62 -29.72 4.68
N LEU A 164 -9.03 -30.91 4.85
CA LEU A 164 -9.39 -32.11 4.08
C LEU A 164 -10.85 -32.52 4.30
N LYS A 165 -11.37 -32.42 5.52
CA LYS A 165 -12.79 -32.69 5.80
C LYS A 165 -13.70 -31.71 5.08
N GLN A 166 -13.35 -30.42 5.10
CA GLN A 166 -14.14 -29.38 4.39
C GLN A 166 -14.12 -29.60 2.87
N ILE A 167 -12.96 -29.96 2.29
CA ILE A 167 -12.86 -30.28 0.87
C ILE A 167 -13.79 -31.45 0.53
N ARG A 168 -13.69 -32.57 1.23
CA ARG A 168 -14.53 -33.76 0.99
C ARG A 168 -16.03 -33.46 1.12
N THR A 169 -16.40 -32.59 2.07
CA THR A 169 -17.83 -32.19 2.24
C THR A 169 -18.31 -31.39 1.02
N LYS A 170 -17.49 -30.46 0.53
CA LYS A 170 -17.81 -29.67 -0.65
C LYS A 170 -17.84 -30.51 -1.93
N GLU A 171 -16.92 -31.46 -2.09
CA GLU A 171 -16.93 -32.41 -3.22
C GLU A 171 -18.24 -33.21 -3.28
N LYS A 172 -18.70 -33.76 -2.15
CA LYS A 172 -19.99 -34.47 -2.07
C LYS A 172 -21.17 -33.56 -2.45
N LEU A 173 -21.17 -32.31 -1.99
CA LEU A 173 -22.21 -31.35 -2.35
C LEU A 173 -22.22 -31.06 -3.85
N VAL A 174 -21.06 -30.84 -4.44
CA VAL A 174 -20.91 -30.61 -5.89
C VAL A 174 -21.39 -31.84 -6.68
N SER A 175 -21.00 -33.05 -6.28
CA SER A 175 -21.44 -34.28 -6.93
C SER A 175 -22.97 -34.42 -6.87
N GLY A 176 -23.59 -34.16 -5.72
CA GLY A 176 -25.05 -34.21 -5.59
C GLY A 176 -25.79 -33.20 -6.47
N LEU A 177 -25.24 -31.99 -6.58
CA LEU A 177 -25.83 -30.96 -7.46
C LEU A 177 -25.67 -31.33 -8.95
N LEU A 178 -24.58 -31.99 -9.33
CA LEU A 178 -24.40 -32.49 -10.69
C LEU A 178 -25.38 -33.62 -11.01
N ASP A 179 -25.58 -34.58 -10.08
CA ASP A 179 -26.57 -35.64 -10.23
C ASP A 179 -28.01 -35.07 -10.38
N GLU A 180 -28.32 -34.02 -9.62
CA GLU A 180 -29.65 -33.32 -9.76
C GLU A 180 -29.78 -32.67 -11.14
N ILE A 181 -28.74 -32.00 -11.65
CA ILE A 181 -28.76 -31.40 -12.98
C ILE A 181 -28.94 -32.48 -14.06
N GLU A 182 -28.19 -33.58 -13.97
CA GLU A 182 -28.30 -34.70 -14.92
C GLU A 182 -29.73 -35.31 -14.91
N SER A 183 -30.39 -35.32 -13.78
CA SER A 183 -31.76 -35.81 -13.69
C SER A 183 -32.84 -34.89 -14.31
N LEU A 184 -32.45 -33.65 -14.58
CA LEU A 184 -33.35 -32.63 -15.16
C LEU A 184 -33.16 -32.47 -16.69
N LEU A 185 -32.11 -33.10 -17.23
CA LEU A 185 -31.81 -33.13 -18.67
C LEU A 185 -32.37 -34.36 -19.35
#